data_39be469c57b7534bcadcfe5fb5053c50
#
_entry.id   39be469c57b7534bcadcfe5fb5053c50
#
_cell.length_a   1.000
_cell.length_b   1.000
_cell.length_c   1.000
_cell.angle_alpha   90.00
_cell.angle_beta   90.00
_cell.angle_gamma   90.00
#
_symmetry.space_group_name_H-M   'P 1'
#
loop_
_entity.id
_entity.type
_entity.pdbx_description
1 polymer ?
#
loop_
_entity_poly.entity_id
_entity_poly.type
_entity_poly.pdbx_seq_one_letter_code
_entity_poly.pdbx_strand_id
1 'polypeptide(L)'
;MREARLLGCDHRRVGPIATLAEGSLAIALSAGGAPKTYDHTDANEDAVGFASHANGALLVVADAHGGRIASETAVTYVLERGAAAWLEEAAPACWAEHVRRALWEAHMAVRRAAQRPDRQGSRTTLALALVRNDAERIYVASVGDSHVFRVTAEATEDLAEAGRPCAPRFFLGSESLTEDALDEAAVSDEASVSGVRAVALATDGLSERGVGVADPAAAVGEAVATAAAAAPDLRALETARGVAERSNAAHRENPSGDNVGVAVVWLGE
;
A
#
# COMPACT_ATOMS: atom_id res chain seq x y z
N MET A 1 -7.68 -13.16 -14.65
CA MET A 1 -7.23 -12.19 -13.64
C MET A 1 -8.41 -11.38 -13.15
N ARG A 2 -8.48 -11.00 -11.87
CA ARG A 2 -9.46 -10.10 -11.27
C ARG A 2 -8.72 -8.98 -10.56
N GLU A 3 -9.29 -7.79 -10.56
CA GLU A 3 -8.69 -6.62 -9.91
C GLU A 3 -9.76 -5.76 -9.23
N ALA A 4 -9.36 -5.06 -8.17
CA ALA A 4 -10.16 -4.04 -7.51
C ALA A 4 -9.27 -2.89 -7.05
N ARG A 5 -9.84 -1.69 -6.99
CA ARG A 5 -9.17 -0.49 -6.49
C ARG A 5 -10.15 0.45 -5.80
N LEU A 6 -9.67 1.18 -4.82
CA LEU A 6 -10.33 2.32 -4.21
C LEU A 6 -9.44 3.54 -4.42
N LEU A 7 -10.03 4.62 -4.93
CA LEU A 7 -9.35 5.86 -5.29
C LEU A 7 -9.83 7.01 -4.40
N GLY A 8 -8.92 7.86 -3.97
CA GLY A 8 -9.23 8.98 -3.07
C GLY A 8 -10.32 9.92 -3.59
N CYS A 9 -10.42 10.08 -4.93
CA CYS A 9 -11.47 10.91 -5.55
C CYS A 9 -12.90 10.50 -5.16
N ASP A 10 -13.13 9.23 -4.89
CA ASP A 10 -14.46 8.68 -4.60
C ASP A 10 -14.75 8.63 -3.10
N HIS A 11 -13.72 8.79 -2.24
CA HIS A 11 -13.78 8.58 -0.79
C HIS A 11 -13.24 9.80 -0.01
N ARG A 12 -13.93 10.94 -0.09
CA ARG A 12 -13.47 12.25 0.41
C ARG A 12 -13.96 12.60 1.82
N ARG A 13 -14.88 11.80 2.40
CA ARG A 13 -15.49 12.13 3.69
C ARG A 13 -14.66 11.56 4.82
N VAL A 14 -14.34 12.39 5.80
CA VAL A 14 -13.71 12.00 7.05
C VAL A 14 -14.64 11.08 7.86
N GLY A 15 -14.09 10.00 8.38
CA GLY A 15 -14.76 9.02 9.25
C GLY A 15 -15.14 7.71 8.55
N PRO A 16 -15.88 7.69 7.42
CA PRO A 16 -16.20 6.45 6.73
C PRO A 16 -14.96 5.70 6.22
N ILE A 17 -15.03 4.37 6.26
CA ILE A 17 -14.07 3.44 5.66
C ILE A 17 -14.77 2.72 4.51
N ALA A 18 -14.29 2.91 3.30
CA ALA A 18 -14.70 2.11 2.14
C ALA A 18 -13.92 0.81 2.10
N THR A 19 -14.57 -0.30 1.73
CA THR A 19 -13.92 -1.60 1.63
C THR A 19 -14.38 -2.35 0.37
N LEU A 20 -13.45 -3.10 -0.23
CA LEU A 20 -13.74 -4.12 -1.24
C LEU A 20 -13.01 -5.40 -0.86
N ALA A 21 -13.64 -6.55 -1.08
CA ALA A 21 -13.02 -7.84 -0.80
C ALA A 21 -13.38 -8.87 -1.88
N GLU A 22 -12.45 -9.79 -2.11
CA GLU A 22 -12.64 -10.95 -2.97
C GLU A 22 -11.83 -12.15 -2.46
N GLY A 23 -12.51 -13.18 -1.95
CA GLY A 23 -11.87 -14.34 -1.35
C GLY A 23 -10.94 -13.96 -0.21
N SER A 24 -9.66 -14.29 -0.34
CA SER A 24 -8.61 -13.97 0.63
C SER A 24 -8.01 -12.57 0.49
N LEU A 25 -8.56 -11.72 -0.37
CA LEU A 25 -8.07 -10.37 -0.63
C LEU A 25 -9.05 -9.31 -0.16
N ALA A 26 -8.54 -8.23 0.41
CA ALA A 26 -9.34 -7.07 0.75
C ALA A 26 -8.52 -5.78 0.68
N ILE A 27 -9.23 -4.68 0.42
CA ILE A 27 -8.70 -3.32 0.52
C ILE A 27 -9.65 -2.45 1.34
N ALA A 28 -9.09 -1.47 2.04
CA ALA A 28 -9.81 -0.44 2.77
C ALA A 28 -9.20 0.93 2.46
N LEU A 29 -10.04 1.95 2.36
CA LEU A 29 -9.63 3.34 2.13
C LEU A 29 -10.49 4.29 2.99
N SER A 30 -9.85 5.23 3.67
CA SER A 30 -10.48 6.27 4.46
C SER A 30 -9.82 7.63 4.21
N ALA A 31 -10.60 8.70 4.27
CA ALA A 31 -10.07 10.06 4.34
C ALA A 31 -9.64 10.44 5.78
N GLY A 32 -9.46 9.45 6.66
CA GLY A 32 -9.02 9.61 8.04
C GLY A 32 -10.13 9.68 9.07
N GLY A 33 -9.77 9.55 10.34
CA GLY A 33 -10.66 9.65 11.49
C GLY A 33 -10.95 11.08 11.94
N ALA A 34 -10.07 12.03 11.55
CA ALA A 34 -10.16 13.47 11.79
C ALA A 34 -9.70 14.24 10.55
N PRO A 35 -10.03 15.53 10.41
CA PRO A 35 -9.53 16.36 9.30
C PRO A 35 -8.01 16.52 9.33
N LYS A 36 -7.38 16.60 8.16
CA LYS A 36 -5.99 17.03 8.01
C LYS A 36 -5.84 18.48 8.46
N THR A 37 -4.82 18.80 9.24
CA THR A 37 -4.51 20.17 9.69
C THR A 37 -3.29 20.78 8.99
N TYR A 38 -2.66 20.04 8.09
CA TYR A 38 -1.55 20.49 7.24
C TYR A 38 -2.00 20.71 5.80
N ASP A 39 -1.13 21.32 5.00
CA ASP A 39 -1.42 21.63 3.60
C ASP A 39 -1.67 20.35 2.79
N HIS A 40 -2.82 20.32 2.13
CA HIS A 40 -3.22 19.24 1.22
C HIS A 40 -4.06 19.82 0.06
N THR A 41 -4.04 19.16 -1.07
CA THR A 41 -4.77 19.61 -2.27
C THR A 41 -6.13 18.93 -2.36
N ASP A 42 -6.19 17.62 -2.14
CA ASP A 42 -7.40 16.81 -2.16
C ASP A 42 -7.71 16.27 -0.74
N ALA A 43 -8.98 16.08 -0.44
CA ALA A 43 -9.42 15.57 0.87
C ALA A 43 -8.94 14.14 1.14
N ASN A 44 -8.74 13.35 0.09
CA ASN A 44 -8.12 12.04 0.15
C ASN A 44 -7.16 11.91 -1.03
N GLU A 45 -5.88 11.76 -0.72
CA GLU A 45 -4.78 11.67 -1.67
C GLU A 45 -4.24 10.24 -1.80
N ASP A 46 -4.81 9.28 -1.03
CA ASP A 46 -4.45 7.86 -1.10
C ASP A 46 -5.16 7.11 -2.21
N ALA A 47 -4.54 6.03 -2.65
CA ALA A 47 -5.12 5.02 -3.52
C ALA A 47 -4.63 3.62 -3.13
N VAL A 48 -5.50 2.62 -3.27
CA VAL A 48 -5.18 1.24 -2.94
C VAL A 48 -5.79 0.28 -3.95
N GLY A 49 -5.18 -0.90 -4.10
CA GLY A 49 -5.73 -1.91 -4.98
C GLY A 49 -5.13 -3.29 -4.80
N PHE A 50 -5.76 -4.25 -5.44
CA PHE A 50 -5.24 -5.61 -5.60
C PHE A 50 -5.55 -6.17 -6.97
N ALA A 51 -4.75 -7.16 -7.38
CA ALA A 51 -5.07 -8.08 -8.46
C ALA A 51 -4.87 -9.52 -8.00
N SER A 52 -5.66 -10.46 -8.55
CA SER A 52 -5.58 -11.89 -8.25
C SER A 52 -5.56 -12.75 -9.50
N HIS A 53 -4.83 -13.85 -9.40
CA HIS A 53 -4.73 -14.92 -10.40
C HIS A 53 -4.53 -16.26 -9.69
N ALA A 54 -4.64 -17.37 -10.43
CA ALA A 54 -4.38 -18.72 -9.89
C ALA A 54 -2.97 -18.85 -9.29
N ASN A 55 -1.99 -18.12 -9.84
CA ASN A 55 -0.60 -18.15 -9.38
C ASN A 55 -0.31 -17.26 -8.15
N GLY A 56 -1.25 -16.40 -7.72
CA GLY A 56 -1.02 -15.53 -6.59
C GLY A 56 -1.83 -14.24 -6.58
N ALA A 57 -1.32 -13.25 -5.83
CA ALA A 57 -1.95 -11.97 -5.63
C ALA A 57 -0.94 -10.82 -5.65
N LEU A 58 -1.35 -9.67 -6.15
CA LEU A 58 -0.62 -8.40 -6.10
C LEU A 58 -1.41 -7.41 -5.25
N LEU A 59 -0.77 -6.83 -4.25
CA LEU A 59 -1.29 -5.74 -3.44
C LEU A 59 -0.53 -4.46 -3.75
N VAL A 60 -1.21 -3.32 -3.70
CA VAL A 60 -0.59 -2.00 -3.92
C VAL A 60 -1.28 -0.92 -3.10
N VAL A 61 -0.48 -0.04 -2.49
CA VAL A 61 -0.93 1.19 -1.83
C VAL A 61 -0.03 2.35 -2.26
N ALA A 62 -0.59 3.55 -2.29
CA ALA A 62 0.12 4.77 -2.61
C ALA A 62 -0.51 5.95 -1.87
N ASP A 63 0.32 6.81 -1.27
CA ASP A 63 -0.03 8.08 -0.65
C ASP A 63 0.57 9.22 -1.46
N ALA A 64 -0.26 10.18 -1.86
CA ALA A 64 0.19 11.30 -2.67
C ALA A 64 0.27 12.61 -1.88
N HIS A 65 1.20 13.46 -2.33
CA HIS A 65 1.35 14.83 -1.89
C HIS A 65 1.13 15.79 -3.06
N GLY A 66 0.40 16.87 -2.81
CA GLY A 66 0.10 17.88 -3.82
C GLY A 66 -0.98 17.42 -4.79
N GLY A 67 -1.92 16.62 -4.29
CA GLY A 67 -3.08 16.13 -5.02
C GLY A 67 -3.01 14.64 -5.36
N ARG A 68 -4.16 14.00 -5.36
CA ARG A 68 -4.40 12.56 -5.51
C ARG A 68 -3.98 11.94 -6.86
N ILE A 69 -3.71 12.76 -7.87
CA ILE A 69 -3.48 12.23 -9.24
C ILE A 69 -2.27 11.30 -9.31
N ALA A 70 -1.26 11.53 -8.46
CA ALA A 70 -0.06 10.73 -8.45
C ALA A 70 -0.32 9.31 -7.91
N SER A 71 -0.98 9.17 -6.75
CA SER A 71 -1.32 7.88 -6.16
C SER A 71 -2.29 7.09 -7.03
N GLU A 72 -3.36 7.74 -7.52
CA GLU A 72 -4.34 7.12 -8.42
C GLU A 72 -3.68 6.62 -9.71
N THR A 73 -2.75 7.39 -10.27
CA THR A 73 -2.00 6.99 -11.48
C THR A 73 -1.07 5.81 -11.18
N ALA A 74 -0.32 5.86 -10.08
CA ALA A 74 0.63 4.83 -9.73
C ALA A 74 -0.06 3.48 -9.47
N VAL A 75 -1.12 3.46 -8.65
CA VAL A 75 -1.93 2.26 -8.38
C VAL A 75 -2.54 1.70 -9.66
N THR A 76 -3.16 2.57 -10.47
CA THR A 76 -3.75 2.15 -11.75
C THR A 76 -2.70 1.55 -12.69
N TYR A 77 -1.52 2.19 -12.80
CA TYR A 77 -0.43 1.72 -13.64
C TYR A 77 0.05 0.33 -13.22
N VAL A 78 0.29 0.13 -11.91
CA VAL A 78 0.76 -1.16 -11.37
C VAL A 78 -0.26 -2.27 -11.63
N LEU A 79 -1.55 -2.02 -11.43
CA LEU A 79 -2.59 -3.02 -11.68
C LEU A 79 -2.73 -3.33 -13.18
N GLU A 80 -2.85 -2.33 -14.03
CA GLU A 80 -3.11 -2.52 -15.46
C GLU A 80 -1.89 -3.03 -16.25
N ARG A 81 -0.66 -2.80 -15.78
CA ARG A 81 0.57 -3.16 -16.49
C ARG A 81 1.40 -4.21 -15.77
N GLY A 82 1.53 -4.09 -14.44
CA GLY A 82 2.32 -5.01 -13.64
C GLY A 82 1.63 -6.33 -13.36
N ALA A 83 0.34 -6.30 -13.05
CA ALA A 83 -0.36 -7.48 -12.58
C ALA A 83 -0.34 -8.65 -13.57
N ALA A 84 -0.58 -8.42 -14.86
CA ALA A 84 -0.55 -9.47 -15.88
C ALA A 84 0.86 -10.09 -15.99
N ALA A 85 1.89 -9.26 -16.12
CA ALA A 85 3.27 -9.72 -16.25
C ALA A 85 3.74 -10.50 -15.02
N TRP A 86 3.32 -10.11 -13.83
CA TRP A 86 3.80 -10.71 -12.58
C TRP A 86 2.95 -11.88 -12.08
N LEU A 87 1.70 -11.99 -12.48
CA LEU A 87 0.79 -13.04 -12.04
C LEU A 87 0.55 -14.12 -13.10
N GLU A 88 0.54 -13.78 -14.40
CA GLU A 88 0.25 -14.75 -15.46
C GLU A 88 1.53 -15.41 -16.00
N GLU A 89 2.67 -14.71 -16.00
CA GLU A 89 3.95 -15.24 -16.40
C GLU A 89 4.63 -16.04 -15.28
N ALA A 90 5.76 -16.68 -15.57
CA ALA A 90 6.59 -17.35 -14.57
C ALA A 90 7.08 -16.36 -13.50
N ALA A 91 7.30 -16.86 -12.27
CA ALA A 91 7.85 -16.03 -11.20
C ALA A 91 9.18 -15.39 -11.66
N PRO A 92 9.42 -14.10 -11.34
CA PRO A 92 10.60 -13.38 -11.80
C PRO A 92 11.88 -14.05 -11.29
N ALA A 93 12.83 -14.28 -12.17
CA ALA A 93 14.14 -14.85 -11.81
C ALA A 93 15.00 -13.86 -10.99
N CYS A 94 14.78 -12.55 -11.19
CA CYS A 94 15.39 -11.48 -10.42
C CYS A 94 14.33 -10.42 -10.15
N TRP A 95 13.82 -10.39 -8.92
CA TRP A 95 12.77 -9.44 -8.52
C TRP A 95 13.24 -8.00 -8.59
N ALA A 96 14.44 -7.72 -8.07
CA ALA A 96 14.98 -6.37 -8.03
C ALA A 96 15.04 -5.70 -9.42
N GLU A 97 15.44 -6.44 -10.46
CA GLU A 97 15.47 -5.91 -11.82
C GLU A 97 14.07 -5.64 -12.39
N HIS A 98 13.14 -6.58 -12.16
CA HIS A 98 11.76 -6.44 -12.62
C HIS A 98 11.05 -5.26 -11.98
N VAL A 99 11.18 -5.13 -10.66
CA VAL A 99 10.51 -4.07 -9.93
C VAL A 99 11.12 -2.70 -10.19
N ARG A 100 12.45 -2.60 -10.33
CA ARG A 100 13.13 -1.35 -10.69
C ARG A 100 12.54 -0.75 -11.97
N ARG A 101 12.43 -1.56 -13.01
CA ARG A 101 11.83 -1.15 -14.28
C ARG A 101 10.39 -0.69 -14.10
N ALA A 102 9.58 -1.46 -13.38
CA ALA A 102 8.18 -1.12 -13.16
C ALA A 102 7.99 0.16 -12.34
N LEU A 103 8.83 0.38 -11.31
CA LEU A 103 8.83 1.62 -10.52
C LEU A 103 9.22 2.83 -11.39
N TRP A 104 10.22 2.68 -12.27
CA TRP A 104 10.59 3.74 -13.20
C TRP A 104 9.46 4.06 -14.19
N GLU A 105 8.83 3.06 -14.76
CA GLU A 105 7.71 3.23 -15.66
C GLU A 105 6.49 3.85 -14.96
N ALA A 106 6.20 3.47 -13.71
CA ALA A 106 5.19 4.11 -12.87
C ALA A 106 5.53 5.57 -12.58
N HIS A 107 6.81 5.87 -12.23
CA HIS A 107 7.32 7.23 -12.07
C HIS A 107 7.03 8.09 -13.32
N MET A 108 7.38 7.56 -14.50
CA MET A 108 7.15 8.27 -15.76
C MET A 108 5.66 8.43 -16.11
N ALA A 109 4.82 7.49 -15.69
CA ALA A 109 3.36 7.62 -15.84
C ALA A 109 2.81 8.74 -14.93
N VAL A 110 3.23 8.80 -13.66
CA VAL A 110 2.87 9.86 -12.72
C VAL A 110 3.34 11.22 -13.23
N ARG A 111 4.59 11.35 -13.69
CA ARG A 111 5.11 12.59 -14.27
C ARG A 111 4.26 13.09 -15.43
N ARG A 112 3.88 12.19 -16.35
CA ARG A 112 2.99 12.56 -17.47
C ARG A 112 1.60 13.02 -16.99
N ALA A 113 1.03 12.36 -15.99
CA ALA A 113 -0.27 12.73 -15.45
C ALA A 113 -0.23 14.08 -14.72
N ALA A 114 0.89 14.40 -14.05
CA ALA A 114 1.10 15.64 -13.30
C ALA A 114 1.52 16.85 -14.16
N GLN A 115 1.73 16.70 -15.47
CA GLN A 115 2.13 17.81 -16.37
C GLN A 115 1.05 18.88 -16.58
N ARG A 116 -0.19 18.61 -16.22
CA ARG A 116 -1.27 19.61 -16.33
C ARG A 116 -1.10 20.71 -15.29
N PRO A 117 -1.34 22.00 -15.62
CA PRO A 117 -1.12 23.12 -14.72
C PRO A 117 -1.85 23.03 -13.37
N ASP A 118 -3.03 22.40 -13.35
CA ASP A 118 -3.86 22.16 -12.17
C ASP A 118 -3.39 20.96 -11.31
N ARG A 119 -2.32 20.27 -11.72
CA ARG A 119 -1.81 19.03 -11.11
C ARG A 119 -0.29 19.04 -10.92
N GLN A 120 0.34 20.18 -11.16
CA GLN A 120 1.79 20.32 -11.02
C GLN A 120 2.23 20.08 -9.58
N GLY A 121 3.30 19.30 -9.42
CA GLY A 121 3.87 18.97 -8.10
C GLY A 121 3.24 17.77 -7.41
N SER A 122 2.19 17.15 -7.99
CA SER A 122 1.66 15.90 -7.45
C SER A 122 2.70 14.79 -7.57
N ARG A 123 3.02 14.15 -6.46
CA ARG A 123 3.98 13.05 -6.32
C ARG A 123 3.46 12.05 -5.30
N THR A 124 3.98 10.83 -5.29
CA THR A 124 3.42 9.78 -4.43
C THR A 124 4.47 8.80 -3.92
N THR A 125 4.23 8.24 -2.74
CA THR A 125 4.83 6.97 -2.33
C THR A 125 4.27 5.83 -3.19
N LEU A 126 4.85 4.66 -3.11
CA LEU A 126 4.29 3.42 -3.64
C LEU A 126 4.84 2.24 -2.84
N ALA A 127 3.97 1.42 -2.29
CA ALA A 127 4.34 0.12 -1.76
C ALA A 127 3.53 -0.98 -2.44
N LEU A 128 4.18 -2.08 -2.75
CA LEU A 128 3.54 -3.25 -3.34
C LEU A 128 4.08 -4.56 -2.75
N ALA A 129 3.23 -5.58 -2.74
CA ALA A 129 3.61 -6.95 -2.42
C ALA A 129 3.00 -7.90 -3.46
N LEU A 130 3.85 -8.72 -4.07
CA LEU A 130 3.46 -9.81 -4.95
C LEU A 130 3.61 -11.12 -4.20
N VAL A 131 2.51 -11.80 -3.93
CA VAL A 131 2.52 -13.15 -3.36
C VAL A 131 2.39 -14.15 -4.49
N ARG A 132 3.36 -15.08 -4.59
CA ARG A 132 3.39 -16.12 -5.61
C ARG A 132 3.24 -17.49 -4.97
N ASN A 133 2.14 -18.18 -5.28
CA ASN A 133 1.84 -19.52 -4.75
C ASN A 133 2.79 -20.57 -5.32
N ASP A 134 3.13 -20.47 -6.60
CA ASP A 134 4.01 -21.41 -7.32
C ASP A 134 5.49 -21.29 -6.90
N ALA A 135 5.91 -20.12 -6.42
CA ALA A 135 7.25 -19.88 -5.93
C ALA A 135 7.37 -19.94 -4.40
N GLU A 136 6.24 -20.01 -3.69
CA GLU A 136 6.15 -19.91 -2.22
C GLU A 136 6.87 -18.66 -1.67
N ARG A 137 6.74 -17.52 -2.38
CA ARG A 137 7.43 -16.27 -2.10
C ARG A 137 6.49 -15.08 -2.00
N ILE A 138 6.92 -14.15 -1.16
CA ILE A 138 6.43 -12.77 -1.09
C ILE A 138 7.54 -11.89 -1.64
N TYR A 139 7.25 -11.15 -2.69
CA TYR A 139 8.14 -10.16 -3.29
C TYR A 139 7.64 -8.77 -2.92
N VAL A 140 8.52 -7.93 -2.41
CA VAL A 140 8.18 -6.61 -1.89
C VAL A 140 8.92 -5.54 -2.67
N ALA A 141 8.26 -4.41 -2.90
CA ALA A 141 8.93 -3.17 -3.29
C ALA A 141 8.23 -1.96 -2.69
N SER A 142 9.03 -0.95 -2.32
CA SER A 142 8.53 0.30 -1.76
C SER A 142 9.42 1.47 -2.16
N VAL A 143 8.78 2.63 -2.41
CA VAL A 143 9.39 3.96 -2.51
C VAL A 143 8.60 4.88 -1.60
N GLY A 144 9.25 5.50 -0.62
CA GLY A 144 8.61 6.34 0.40
C GLY A 144 8.48 5.61 1.74
N ASP A 145 7.43 5.93 2.49
CA ASP A 145 7.23 5.54 3.89
C ASP A 145 5.97 4.68 4.15
N SER A 146 5.26 4.27 3.10
CA SER A 146 4.22 3.25 3.21
C SER A 146 4.79 1.90 3.66
N HIS A 147 4.00 1.11 4.36
CA HIS A 147 4.40 -0.13 5.03
C HIS A 147 4.05 -1.39 4.22
N VAL A 148 4.84 -2.46 4.44
CA VAL A 148 4.55 -3.82 3.97
C VAL A 148 4.78 -4.80 5.12
N PHE A 149 3.72 -5.23 5.77
CA PHE A 149 3.79 -6.13 6.91
C PHE A 149 3.65 -7.60 6.51
N ARG A 150 4.58 -8.41 6.98
CA ARG A 150 4.46 -9.86 7.05
C ARG A 150 3.99 -10.26 8.46
N VAL A 151 2.85 -10.94 8.55
CA VAL A 151 2.26 -11.33 9.84
C VAL A 151 2.28 -12.85 9.96
N THR A 152 2.94 -13.36 11.00
CA THR A 152 2.95 -14.77 11.40
C THR A 152 2.14 -14.97 12.67
N ALA A 153 2.18 -16.17 13.26
CA ALA A 153 1.57 -16.40 14.57
C ALA A 153 2.35 -15.72 15.71
N GLU A 154 3.66 -15.52 15.51
CA GLU A 154 4.60 -15.07 16.55
C GLU A 154 4.98 -13.60 16.42
N ALA A 155 4.96 -13.04 15.20
CA ALA A 155 5.50 -11.72 14.94
C ALA A 155 4.79 -11.01 13.78
N THR A 156 4.84 -9.68 13.82
CA THR A 156 4.53 -8.79 12.70
C THR A 156 5.81 -8.01 12.35
N GLU A 157 6.24 -8.10 11.11
CA GLU A 157 7.48 -7.49 10.61
C GLU A 157 7.17 -6.57 9.43
N ASP A 158 7.69 -5.36 9.45
CA ASP A 158 7.63 -4.44 8.30
C ASP A 158 8.80 -4.69 7.36
N LEU A 159 8.55 -5.33 6.24
CA LEU A 159 9.56 -5.67 5.22
C LEU A 159 10.08 -4.43 4.47
N ALA A 160 9.36 -3.31 4.52
CA ALA A 160 9.77 -2.05 3.90
C ALA A 160 10.66 -1.19 4.83
N GLU A 161 10.76 -1.51 6.13
CA GLU A 161 11.49 -0.69 7.11
C GLU A 161 13.01 -0.78 6.95
N ALA A 162 13.54 -1.95 6.63
CA ALA A 162 14.99 -2.21 6.63
C ALA A 162 15.81 -1.35 5.66
N GLY A 163 15.19 -0.82 4.61
CA GLY A 163 15.83 0.09 3.63
C GLY A 163 15.32 1.54 3.70
N ARG A 164 14.44 1.85 4.67
CA ARG A 164 13.77 3.13 4.73
C ARG A 164 14.74 4.23 5.22
N PRO A 165 14.97 5.31 4.45
CA PRO A 165 15.70 6.47 4.94
C PRO A 165 14.91 7.14 6.07
N CYS A 166 15.60 7.84 6.98
CA CYS A 166 15.00 8.55 8.14
C CYS A 166 13.94 9.60 7.74
N ALA A 167 13.84 9.97 6.48
CA ALA A 167 12.77 10.75 5.88
C ALA A 167 12.69 10.36 4.40
N PRO A 168 11.51 10.22 3.80
CA PRO A 168 11.38 9.95 2.38
C PRO A 168 11.99 11.12 1.60
N ARG A 169 13.07 10.84 0.88
CA ARG A 169 13.76 11.86 0.06
C ARG A 169 13.20 11.91 -1.35
N PHE A 170 12.55 10.82 -1.76
CA PHE A 170 12.09 10.65 -3.14
C PHE A 170 10.68 10.10 -3.17
N PHE A 171 9.91 10.63 -4.10
CA PHE A 171 8.55 10.21 -4.42
C PHE A 171 8.47 9.98 -5.92
N LEU A 172 7.67 9.01 -6.34
CA LEU A 172 7.34 8.85 -7.76
C LEU A 172 6.65 10.12 -8.26
N GLY A 173 7.03 10.58 -9.44
CA GLY A 173 6.55 11.84 -10.01
C GLY A 173 7.42 13.06 -9.73
N SER A 174 8.35 13.02 -8.75
CA SER A 174 9.26 14.11 -8.47
C SER A 174 10.17 14.42 -9.66
N GLU A 175 10.37 15.70 -9.99
CA GLU A 175 11.23 16.12 -11.09
C GLU A 175 12.70 15.76 -10.86
N SER A 176 13.13 15.73 -9.59
CA SER A 176 14.50 15.41 -9.20
C SER A 176 14.80 13.91 -9.14
N LEU A 177 13.80 13.04 -9.25
CA LEU A 177 14.02 11.60 -9.22
C LEU A 177 14.56 11.12 -10.56
N THR A 178 15.82 10.69 -10.56
CA THR A 178 16.48 10.01 -11.67
C THR A 178 16.38 8.50 -11.51
N GLU A 179 16.73 7.73 -12.56
CA GLU A 179 16.74 6.26 -12.48
C GLU A 179 17.74 5.75 -11.42
N ASP A 180 18.94 6.33 -11.36
CA ASP A 180 19.96 6.00 -10.35
C ASP A 180 19.47 6.34 -8.93
N ALA A 181 18.83 7.50 -8.75
CA ALA A 181 18.28 7.90 -7.45
C ALA A 181 17.09 7.02 -7.03
N LEU A 182 16.33 6.50 -7.99
CA LEU A 182 15.28 5.52 -7.71
C LEU A 182 15.86 4.20 -7.19
N ASP A 183 16.97 3.73 -7.76
CA ASP A 183 17.66 2.52 -7.30
C ASP A 183 18.14 2.65 -5.85
N GLU A 184 18.57 3.85 -5.45
CA GLU A 184 18.97 4.13 -4.06
C GLU A 184 17.77 4.30 -3.10
N ALA A 185 16.63 4.75 -3.61
CA ALA A 185 15.43 5.05 -2.83
C ALA A 185 14.49 3.86 -2.68
N ALA A 186 14.51 2.95 -3.64
CA ALA A 186 13.62 1.80 -3.66
C ALA A 186 14.10 0.70 -2.71
N VAL A 187 13.20 0.24 -1.86
CA VAL A 187 13.38 -1.03 -1.13
C VAL A 187 12.85 -2.15 -2.01
N SER A 188 13.63 -3.22 -2.18
CA SER A 188 13.15 -4.47 -2.75
C SER A 188 13.61 -5.64 -1.90
N ASP A 189 12.70 -6.53 -1.53
CA ASP A 189 12.98 -7.68 -0.68
C ASP A 189 12.16 -8.90 -1.09
N GLU A 190 12.59 -10.07 -0.64
CA GLU A 190 11.93 -11.36 -0.86
C GLU A 190 11.83 -12.13 0.45
N ALA A 191 10.64 -12.64 0.76
CA ALA A 191 10.38 -13.43 1.95
C ALA A 191 9.65 -14.75 1.60
N SER A 192 9.74 -15.75 2.47
CA SER A 192 8.95 -16.98 2.36
C SER A 192 7.51 -16.74 2.80
N VAL A 193 6.55 -17.43 2.15
CA VAL A 193 5.15 -17.49 2.61
C VAL A 193 4.96 -18.47 3.79
N SER A 194 5.97 -19.30 4.10
CA SER A 194 5.85 -20.32 5.14
C SER A 194 5.55 -19.70 6.51
N GLY A 195 4.48 -20.17 7.16
CA GLY A 195 4.04 -19.68 8.47
C GLY A 195 3.37 -18.30 8.44
N VAL A 196 3.23 -17.67 7.25
CA VAL A 196 2.59 -16.37 7.12
C VAL A 196 1.07 -16.51 7.15
N ARG A 197 0.43 -15.76 8.04
CA ARG A 197 -1.04 -15.66 8.13
C ARG A 197 -1.61 -14.64 7.16
N ALA A 198 -0.94 -13.48 7.08
CA ALA A 198 -1.35 -12.41 6.20
C ALA A 198 -0.16 -11.55 5.75
N VAL A 199 -0.30 -10.95 4.58
CA VAL A 199 0.50 -9.80 4.17
C VAL A 199 -0.42 -8.59 4.12
N ALA A 200 -0.03 -7.51 4.78
CA ALA A 200 -0.80 -6.27 4.85
C ALA A 200 0.06 -5.07 4.46
N LEU A 201 -0.45 -4.24 3.56
CA LEU A 201 0.15 -2.96 3.21
C LEU A 201 -0.67 -1.85 3.86
N ALA A 202 0.01 -0.78 4.26
CA ALA A 202 -0.66 0.43 4.73
C ALA A 202 0.11 1.69 4.31
N THR A 203 -0.62 2.77 4.02
CA THR A 203 -0.04 4.11 3.89
C THR A 203 0.36 4.65 5.26
N ASP A 204 1.18 5.70 5.29
CA ASP A 204 1.73 6.28 6.52
C ASP A 204 0.68 6.92 7.44
N GLY A 205 -0.53 7.18 6.97
CA GLY A 205 -1.64 7.57 7.83
C GLY A 205 -1.93 6.56 8.95
N LEU A 206 -1.44 5.30 8.84
CA LEU A 206 -1.40 4.37 9.96
C LEU A 206 -0.40 4.80 11.04
N SER A 207 0.75 5.36 10.68
CA SER A 207 1.95 5.52 11.51
C SER A 207 2.48 6.95 11.59
N GLU A 208 1.91 7.92 10.84
CA GLU A 208 2.40 9.30 10.81
C GLU A 208 2.54 9.86 12.22
N ARG A 209 3.71 10.41 12.50
CA ARG A 209 4.09 10.83 13.85
C ARG A 209 3.15 11.90 14.41
N GLY A 210 2.51 11.59 15.55
CA GLY A 210 1.56 12.48 16.21
C GLY A 210 0.19 12.52 15.52
N VAL A 211 -0.07 11.59 14.61
CA VAL A 211 -1.32 11.42 13.87
C VAL A 211 -1.80 9.97 13.98
N GLY A 212 -0.99 9.02 13.52
CA GLY A 212 -1.31 7.60 13.50
C GLY A 212 -1.07 6.88 14.83
N VAL A 213 -1.04 5.56 14.78
CA VAL A 213 -0.77 4.70 15.95
C VAL A 213 0.71 4.73 16.32
N ALA A 214 1.02 4.54 17.61
CA ALA A 214 2.40 4.55 18.10
C ALA A 214 3.20 3.31 17.65
N ASP A 215 2.54 2.16 17.47
CA ASP A 215 3.14 0.90 17.05
C ASP A 215 2.31 0.31 15.89
N PRO A 216 2.67 0.61 14.64
CA PRO A 216 1.93 0.14 13.47
C PRO A 216 2.01 -1.39 13.29
N ALA A 217 3.13 -2.03 13.66
CA ALA A 217 3.26 -3.48 13.58
C ALA A 217 2.33 -4.18 14.57
N ALA A 218 2.27 -3.69 15.82
CA ALA A 218 1.33 -4.21 16.82
C ALA A 218 -0.12 -4.02 16.36
N ALA A 219 -0.48 -2.84 15.84
CA ALA A 219 -1.84 -2.55 15.39
C ALA A 219 -2.30 -3.49 14.25
N VAL A 220 -1.40 -3.80 13.30
CA VAL A 220 -1.67 -4.76 12.21
C VAL A 220 -1.75 -6.19 12.75
N GLY A 221 -0.82 -6.61 13.61
CA GLY A 221 -0.81 -7.94 14.22
C GLY A 221 -2.09 -8.22 15.02
N GLU A 222 -2.56 -7.25 15.81
CA GLU A 222 -3.82 -7.33 16.55
C GLU A 222 -5.05 -7.42 15.63
N ALA A 223 -5.04 -6.67 14.51
CA ALA A 223 -6.12 -6.76 13.52
C ALA A 223 -6.19 -8.16 12.89
N VAL A 224 -5.05 -8.73 12.51
CA VAL A 224 -4.95 -10.11 11.99
C VAL A 224 -5.40 -11.13 13.05
N ALA A 225 -4.93 -10.99 14.30
CA ALA A 225 -5.32 -11.89 15.38
C ALA A 225 -6.84 -11.85 15.65
N THR A 226 -7.43 -10.66 15.62
CA THR A 226 -8.88 -10.48 15.77
C THR A 226 -9.66 -11.11 14.62
N ALA A 227 -9.21 -10.88 13.38
CA ALA A 227 -9.83 -11.40 12.18
C ALA A 227 -9.75 -12.93 12.03
N ALA A 228 -8.79 -13.58 12.73
CA ALA A 228 -8.65 -15.04 12.72
C ALA A 228 -9.89 -15.77 13.23
N ALA A 229 -10.71 -15.14 14.08
CA ALA A 229 -11.98 -15.68 14.57
C ALA A 229 -13.15 -15.53 13.57
N ALA A 230 -12.99 -14.75 12.51
CA ALA A 230 -13.99 -14.59 11.46
C ALA A 230 -14.07 -15.80 10.52
N ALA A 231 -15.15 -15.88 9.76
CA ALA A 231 -15.26 -16.86 8.67
C ALA A 231 -14.09 -16.70 7.68
N PRO A 232 -13.54 -17.77 7.10
CA PRO A 232 -12.34 -17.71 6.27
C PRO A 232 -12.37 -16.68 5.14
N ASP A 233 -13.52 -16.52 4.49
CA ASP A 233 -13.77 -15.57 3.42
C ASP A 233 -13.90 -14.11 3.88
N LEU A 234 -14.03 -13.86 5.18
CA LEU A 234 -14.11 -12.53 5.77
C LEU A 234 -12.81 -12.08 6.44
N ARG A 235 -11.84 -12.97 6.66
CA ARG A 235 -10.61 -12.65 7.42
C ARG A 235 -9.82 -11.50 6.82
N ALA A 236 -9.62 -11.47 5.51
CA ALA A 236 -8.95 -10.37 4.82
C ALA A 236 -9.71 -9.06 4.98
N LEU A 237 -11.05 -9.08 4.81
CA LEU A 237 -11.90 -7.91 4.97
C LEU A 237 -11.86 -7.36 6.41
N GLU A 238 -12.02 -8.22 7.41
CA GLU A 238 -11.98 -7.80 8.82
C GLU A 238 -10.59 -7.30 9.22
N THR A 239 -9.52 -7.85 8.64
CA THR A 239 -8.16 -7.32 8.83
C THR A 239 -8.02 -5.93 8.24
N ALA A 240 -8.36 -5.72 6.96
CA ALA A 240 -8.22 -4.43 6.30
C ALA A 240 -9.06 -3.34 7.00
N ARG A 241 -10.30 -3.68 7.36
CA ARG A 241 -11.18 -2.80 8.14
C ARG A 241 -10.58 -2.49 9.52
N GLY A 242 -10.15 -3.52 10.25
CA GLY A 242 -9.62 -3.38 11.61
C GLY A 242 -8.35 -2.52 11.68
N VAL A 243 -7.47 -2.59 10.67
CA VAL A 243 -6.30 -1.70 10.56
C VAL A 243 -6.75 -0.25 10.35
N ALA A 244 -7.64 0.00 9.38
CA ALA A 244 -8.15 1.34 9.11
C ALA A 244 -8.96 1.93 10.29
N GLU A 245 -9.70 1.11 11.04
CA GLU A 245 -10.42 1.54 12.23
C GLU A 245 -9.48 1.98 13.36
N ARG A 246 -8.37 1.25 13.58
CA ARG A 246 -7.33 1.62 14.57
C ARG A 246 -6.65 2.92 14.20
N SER A 247 -6.30 3.10 12.96
CA SER A 247 -5.76 4.37 12.47
C SER A 247 -6.76 5.51 12.66
N ASN A 248 -8.00 5.36 12.20
CA ASN A 248 -9.04 6.36 12.41
C ASN A 248 -9.32 6.67 13.88
N ALA A 249 -9.16 5.70 14.79
CA ALA A 249 -9.28 5.93 16.22
C ALA A 249 -8.13 6.81 16.75
N ALA A 250 -6.90 6.50 16.36
CA ALA A 250 -5.73 7.32 16.69
C ALA A 250 -5.86 8.76 16.17
N HIS A 251 -6.32 8.94 14.94
CA HIS A 251 -6.57 10.27 14.37
C HIS A 251 -7.59 11.11 15.17
N ARG A 252 -8.59 10.48 15.79
CA ARG A 252 -9.56 11.20 16.64
C ARG A 252 -9.00 11.63 18.00
N GLU A 253 -7.95 10.95 18.46
CA GLU A 253 -7.25 11.27 19.70
C GLU A 253 -6.12 12.27 19.52
N ASN A 254 -5.68 12.48 18.28
CA ASN A 254 -4.60 13.37 17.89
C ASN A 254 -5.13 14.70 17.31
N PRO A 255 -4.29 15.75 17.24
CA PRO A 255 -4.67 17.06 16.70
C PRO A 255 -5.00 17.09 15.21
N SER A 256 -4.57 16.09 14.46
CA SER A 256 -4.75 15.97 13.01
C SER A 256 -5.13 14.55 12.63
N GLY A 257 -5.81 14.41 11.51
CA GLY A 257 -5.97 13.13 10.81
C GLY A 257 -5.09 13.06 9.56
N ASP A 258 -5.05 11.88 8.97
CA ASP A 258 -4.48 11.62 7.66
C ASP A 258 -5.31 10.62 6.87
N ASN A 259 -5.07 10.48 5.55
CA ASN A 259 -5.66 9.43 4.75
C ASN A 259 -5.08 8.07 5.14
N VAL A 260 -5.86 7.02 4.97
CA VAL A 260 -5.43 5.65 5.30
C VAL A 260 -5.85 4.71 4.20
N GLY A 261 -4.87 4.16 3.54
CA GLY A 261 -5.02 3.09 2.55
C GLY A 261 -4.48 1.77 3.10
N VAL A 262 -5.25 0.70 2.99
CA VAL A 262 -4.86 -0.65 3.45
C VAL A 262 -5.15 -1.68 2.37
N ALA A 263 -4.22 -2.60 2.12
CA ALA A 263 -4.42 -3.77 1.25
C ALA A 263 -3.95 -5.03 1.96
N VAL A 264 -4.74 -6.10 1.90
CA VAL A 264 -4.48 -7.35 2.64
C VAL A 264 -4.67 -8.56 1.76
N VAL A 265 -3.78 -9.55 1.88
CA VAL A 265 -4.01 -10.94 1.49
C VAL A 265 -3.90 -11.83 2.71
N TRP A 266 -4.91 -12.68 2.92
CA TRP A 266 -4.91 -13.71 3.94
C TRP A 266 -4.39 -15.02 3.36
N LEU A 267 -3.36 -15.61 3.99
CA LEU A 267 -2.66 -16.81 3.51
C LEU A 267 -2.83 -18.01 4.47
N GLY A 268 -3.11 -17.75 5.75
CA GLY A 268 -3.29 -18.79 6.78
C GLY A 268 -4.62 -19.54 6.64
N GLU A 269 -4.66 -20.78 7.17
CA GLU A 269 -5.88 -21.57 7.31
C GLU A 269 -6.82 -21.02 8.40
#